data_d80e055055248b3b58736135fe8d74c7
#
_entry.id   d80e055055248b3b58736135fe8d74c7
#
_cell.length_a   1.000
_cell.length_b   1.000
_cell.length_c   1.000
_cell.angle_alpha   90.00
_cell.angle_beta   90.00
_cell.angle_gamma   90.00
#
_symmetry.space_group_name_H-M   'P 1'
#
loop_
_entity.id
_entity.type
_entity.pdbx_description
1 polymer ?
#
loop_
_entity_poly.entity_id
_entity_poly.type
_entity_poly.pdbx_seq_one_letter_code
_entity_poly.pdbx_strand_id
1 'polypeptide(L)'
;MILSCKWCEVSFEALGACGRSPKFCSAACKQKAYRARRQRIEKLKTLAPNRWTRAKGKRPIMVDGSPASSTNPATWSSWDAVKESSAGDGFGVMLGDGLACVDLDHCFDDAGGLLPWASSAIESVKPVFIERSLSGGGVHVFHEQEPVKYRRDVFGDGQVEWFSHSRFIRCTFQPID
;
A
#
# COMPACT_ATOMS: atom_id res chain seq x y z
N MET A 1 18.04 -14.55 21.23
CA MET A 1 16.99 -13.48 21.30
C MET A 1 15.65 -14.10 20.94
N ILE A 2 14.63 -13.89 21.77
CA ILE A 2 13.28 -14.39 21.50
C ILE A 2 12.54 -13.36 20.61
N LEU A 3 11.96 -13.81 19.51
CA LEU A 3 11.20 -13.00 18.54
C LEU A 3 9.80 -13.60 18.36
N SER A 4 8.83 -12.78 17.97
CA SER A 4 7.50 -13.24 17.54
C SER A 4 7.46 -13.39 16.02
N CYS A 5 6.93 -14.50 15.54
CA CYS A 5 6.77 -14.76 14.11
C CYS A 5 5.68 -13.85 13.52
N LYS A 6 6.01 -13.08 12.48
CA LYS A 6 5.08 -12.16 11.80
C LYS A 6 3.91 -12.85 11.07
N TRP A 7 3.87 -14.18 11.05
CA TRP A 7 2.78 -14.94 10.42
C TRP A 7 1.89 -15.68 11.41
N CYS A 8 2.48 -16.42 12.35
CA CYS A 8 1.74 -17.28 13.26
C CYS A 8 1.83 -16.82 14.73
N GLU A 9 2.49 -15.68 14.98
CA GLU A 9 2.66 -15.02 16.29
C GLU A 9 3.38 -15.87 17.35
N VAL A 10 3.77 -17.10 17.03
CA VAL A 10 4.52 -17.97 17.93
C VAL A 10 5.91 -17.37 18.18
N SER A 11 6.31 -17.36 19.45
CA SER A 11 7.66 -16.98 19.85
C SER A 11 8.69 -18.02 19.39
N PHE A 12 9.84 -17.58 18.89
CA PHE A 12 10.93 -18.45 18.46
C PHE A 12 12.30 -17.86 18.79
N GLU A 13 13.29 -18.72 19.00
CA GLU A 13 14.67 -18.29 19.19
C GLU A 13 15.33 -17.95 17.86
N ALA A 14 15.83 -16.71 17.73
CA ALA A 14 16.75 -16.35 16.68
C ALA A 14 18.17 -16.68 17.14
N LEU A 15 18.76 -17.73 16.56
CA LEU A 15 20.18 -18.02 16.73
C LEU A 15 20.97 -16.87 16.11
N GLY A 16 21.89 -16.27 16.88
CA GLY A 16 22.64 -15.06 16.52
C GLY A 16 23.32 -15.20 15.17
N ALA A 17 22.68 -14.66 14.14
CA ALA A 17 23.25 -14.53 12.81
C ALA A 17 23.75 -13.11 12.62
N CYS A 18 24.96 -12.97 12.08
CA CYS A 18 25.42 -11.71 11.51
C CYS A 18 24.43 -11.26 10.44
N GLY A 19 23.66 -10.19 10.65
CA GLY A 19 22.74 -9.68 9.65
C GLY A 19 21.38 -9.27 10.21
N ARG A 20 20.38 -9.16 9.30
CA ARG A 20 19.02 -8.74 9.64
C ARG A 20 18.28 -9.82 10.42
N SER A 21 17.66 -9.46 11.55
CA SER A 21 16.87 -10.36 12.38
C SER A 21 15.77 -11.10 11.57
N PRO A 22 15.57 -12.41 11.79
CA PRO A 22 14.52 -13.17 11.10
C PRO A 22 13.13 -12.71 11.53
N LYS A 23 12.24 -12.56 10.56
CA LYS A 23 10.82 -12.14 10.79
C LYS A 23 9.87 -13.33 10.96
N PHE A 24 10.29 -14.56 10.61
CA PHE A 24 9.46 -15.76 10.60
C PHE A 24 10.16 -16.90 11.31
N CYS A 25 9.39 -17.70 12.06
CA CYS A 25 9.90 -18.87 12.78
C CYS A 25 10.36 -20.01 11.85
N SER A 26 9.91 -20.01 10.59
CA SER A 26 10.22 -21.07 9.62
C SER A 26 10.10 -20.60 8.17
N ALA A 27 10.70 -21.34 7.25
CA ALA A 27 10.52 -21.16 5.82
C ALA A 27 9.04 -21.32 5.40
N ALA A 28 8.29 -22.21 6.04
CA ALA A 28 6.86 -22.39 5.80
C ALA A 28 6.05 -21.12 6.14
N CYS A 29 6.32 -20.47 7.27
CA CYS A 29 5.68 -19.21 7.65
C CYS A 29 6.05 -18.07 6.70
N LYS A 30 7.30 -17.97 6.29
CA LYS A 30 7.76 -17.03 5.27
C LYS A 30 7.00 -17.21 3.94
N GLN A 31 6.84 -18.46 3.49
CA GLN A 31 6.14 -18.79 2.26
C GLN A 31 4.63 -18.49 2.34
N LYS A 32 3.99 -18.78 3.48
CA LYS A 32 2.57 -18.43 3.71
C LYS A 32 2.36 -16.93 3.67
N ALA A 33 3.18 -16.15 4.36
CA ALA A 33 3.13 -14.68 4.33
C ALA A 33 3.31 -14.13 2.91
N TYR A 34 4.26 -14.65 2.15
CA TYR A 34 4.48 -14.28 0.75
C TYR A 34 3.25 -14.56 -0.13
N ARG A 35 2.66 -15.76 -0.02
CA ARG A 35 1.45 -16.13 -0.79
C ARG A 35 0.27 -15.24 -0.44
N ALA A 36 0.02 -14.98 0.85
CA ALA A 36 -1.06 -14.11 1.30
C ALA A 36 -0.90 -12.68 0.75
N ARG A 37 0.33 -12.14 0.77
CA ARG A 37 0.61 -10.83 0.18
C ARG A 37 0.33 -10.81 -1.32
N ARG A 38 0.78 -11.83 -2.07
CA ARG A 38 0.47 -11.93 -3.50
C ARG A 38 -1.03 -11.95 -3.77
N GLN A 39 -1.79 -12.73 -3.01
CA GLN A 39 -3.25 -12.78 -3.15
C GLN A 39 -3.91 -11.42 -2.92
N ARG A 40 -3.45 -10.65 -1.92
CA ARG A 40 -3.96 -9.29 -1.66
C ARG A 40 -3.64 -8.33 -2.81
N ILE A 41 -2.43 -8.39 -3.38
CA ILE A 41 -2.06 -7.59 -4.55
C ILE A 41 -2.93 -7.96 -5.76
N GLU A 42 -3.15 -9.25 -6.02
CA GLU A 42 -4.03 -9.69 -7.11
C GLU A 42 -5.48 -9.24 -6.88
N LYS A 43 -5.97 -9.27 -5.62
CA LYS A 43 -7.29 -8.72 -5.29
C LYS A 43 -7.38 -7.23 -5.59
N LEU A 44 -6.36 -6.43 -5.22
CA LEU A 44 -6.32 -5.00 -5.55
C LEU A 44 -6.37 -4.77 -7.06
N LYS A 45 -5.61 -5.56 -7.85
CA LYS A 45 -5.62 -5.46 -9.32
C LYS A 45 -6.99 -5.81 -9.92
N THR A 46 -7.67 -6.81 -9.35
CA THR A 46 -9.01 -7.22 -9.76
C THR A 46 -10.07 -6.13 -9.49
N LEU A 47 -9.94 -5.40 -8.38
CA LEU A 47 -10.82 -4.27 -8.06
C LEU A 47 -10.57 -3.04 -8.96
N ALA A 48 -9.43 -2.96 -9.61
CA ALA A 48 -9.06 -1.83 -10.45
C ALA A 48 -8.55 -2.29 -11.85
N PRO A 49 -9.34 -3.03 -12.65
CA PRO A 49 -8.83 -3.72 -13.85
C PRO A 49 -8.22 -2.79 -14.89
N ASN A 50 -8.75 -1.57 -15.06
CA ASN A 50 -8.30 -0.59 -16.05
C ASN A 50 -8.06 0.80 -15.43
N ARG A 51 -7.61 0.85 -14.19
CA ARG A 51 -7.42 2.09 -13.43
C ARG A 51 -5.95 2.34 -13.06
N TRP A 52 -5.03 1.69 -13.75
CA TRP A 52 -3.59 1.80 -13.48
C TRP A 52 -2.92 2.80 -14.41
N THR A 53 -1.86 3.43 -13.92
CA THR A 53 -0.98 4.30 -14.71
C THR A 53 0.46 4.07 -14.31
N ARG A 54 1.38 4.45 -15.19
CA ARG A 54 2.77 4.67 -14.81
C ARG A 54 2.86 5.90 -13.91
N ALA A 55 4.03 6.11 -13.31
CA ALA A 55 4.27 7.29 -12.48
C ALA A 55 5.68 7.83 -12.70
N LYS A 56 5.82 9.15 -12.52
CA LYS A 56 7.10 9.85 -12.38
C LYS A 56 7.08 10.61 -11.05
N GLY A 57 7.83 10.08 -10.07
CA GLY A 57 7.68 10.50 -8.68
C GLY A 57 6.25 10.23 -8.19
N LYS A 58 5.57 11.25 -7.70
CA LYS A 58 4.15 11.19 -7.25
C LYS A 58 3.13 11.58 -8.34
N ARG A 59 3.55 11.82 -9.59
CA ARG A 59 2.66 12.23 -10.68
C ARG A 59 2.28 11.04 -11.56
N PRO A 60 0.99 10.87 -11.89
CA PRO A 60 0.57 9.84 -12.84
C PRO A 60 0.98 10.22 -14.25
N ILE A 61 1.43 9.24 -15.02
CA ILE A 61 1.71 9.34 -16.46
C ILE A 61 1.13 8.12 -17.17
N MET A 62 0.82 8.25 -18.43
CA MET A 62 0.37 7.16 -19.29
C MET A 62 1.50 6.17 -19.57
N VAL A 63 1.17 5.05 -20.19
CA VAL A 63 2.16 4.01 -20.56
C VAL A 63 3.18 4.48 -21.61
N ASP A 64 2.87 5.54 -22.35
CA ASP A 64 3.77 6.19 -23.30
C ASP A 64 4.60 7.34 -22.70
N GLY A 65 4.38 7.67 -21.41
CA GLY A 65 5.08 8.73 -20.68
C GLY A 65 4.37 10.10 -20.70
N SER A 66 3.28 10.27 -21.46
CA SER A 66 2.48 11.49 -21.45
C SER A 66 1.72 11.66 -20.13
N PRO A 67 1.28 12.90 -19.75
CA PRO A 67 0.55 13.13 -18.52
C PRO A 67 -0.76 12.36 -18.44
N ALA A 68 -1.06 11.74 -17.28
CA ALA A 68 -2.35 11.13 -17.00
C ALA A 68 -3.17 11.97 -16.01
N SER A 69 -4.50 11.86 -16.09
CA SER A 69 -5.45 12.58 -15.24
C SER A 69 -6.12 11.63 -14.25
N SER A 70 -6.28 12.05 -13.00
CA SER A 70 -7.02 11.27 -12.00
C SER A 70 -8.55 11.25 -12.22
N THR A 71 -9.05 12.01 -13.18
CA THR A 71 -10.49 12.11 -13.49
C THR A 71 -10.83 11.76 -14.94
N ASN A 72 -9.84 11.47 -15.80
CA ASN A 72 -10.07 11.08 -17.18
C ASN A 72 -9.67 9.62 -17.43
N PRO A 73 -10.64 8.68 -17.47
CA PRO A 73 -10.38 7.25 -17.67
C PRO A 73 -9.64 6.91 -18.97
N ALA A 74 -9.73 7.75 -20.01
CA ALA A 74 -9.01 7.53 -21.26
C ALA A 74 -7.48 7.58 -21.11
N THR A 75 -6.97 8.10 -20.00
CA THR A 75 -5.53 8.17 -19.68
C THR A 75 -5.05 7.00 -18.79
N TRP A 76 -5.93 6.07 -18.46
CA TRP A 76 -5.61 4.92 -17.61
C TRP A 76 -5.41 3.66 -18.46
N SER A 77 -4.83 2.64 -17.87
CA SER A 77 -4.51 1.39 -18.56
C SER A 77 -4.77 0.18 -17.66
N SER A 78 -4.72 -1.02 -18.24
CA SER A 78 -4.68 -2.26 -17.49
C SER A 78 -3.36 -2.38 -16.72
N TRP A 79 -3.37 -3.21 -15.66
CA TRP A 79 -2.13 -3.53 -14.94
C TRP A 79 -1.05 -4.11 -15.85
N ASP A 80 -1.42 -4.99 -16.79
CA ASP A 80 -0.45 -5.64 -17.69
C ASP A 80 0.22 -4.62 -18.61
N ALA A 81 -0.51 -3.69 -19.19
CA ALA A 81 0.07 -2.62 -20.00
C ALA A 81 1.02 -1.73 -19.18
N VAL A 82 0.64 -1.39 -17.93
CA VAL A 82 1.50 -0.60 -17.02
C VAL A 82 2.77 -1.37 -16.63
N LYS A 83 2.67 -2.67 -16.41
CA LYS A 83 3.80 -3.54 -16.07
C LYS A 83 4.81 -3.67 -17.21
N GLU A 84 4.33 -3.72 -18.46
CA GLU A 84 5.18 -3.84 -19.65
C GLU A 84 5.84 -2.52 -20.03
N SER A 85 5.26 -1.38 -19.65
CA SER A 85 5.82 -0.05 -19.96
C SER A 85 7.07 0.25 -19.13
N SER A 86 8.06 0.87 -19.75
CA SER A 86 9.28 1.41 -19.12
C SER A 86 9.19 2.89 -18.77
N ALA A 87 8.04 3.56 -19.03
CA ALA A 87 7.88 4.98 -18.76
C ALA A 87 7.92 5.28 -17.25
N GLY A 88 8.60 6.38 -16.87
CA GLY A 88 8.69 6.85 -15.48
C GLY A 88 9.52 5.95 -14.56
N ASP A 89 9.24 6.03 -13.26
CA ASP A 89 9.98 5.36 -12.18
C ASP A 89 9.11 4.44 -11.33
N GLY A 90 7.86 4.21 -11.74
CA GLY A 90 6.96 3.28 -11.07
C GLY A 90 5.51 3.36 -11.56
N PHE A 91 4.55 3.08 -10.69
CA PHE A 91 3.15 2.94 -11.03
C PHE A 91 2.23 3.34 -9.87
N GLY A 92 0.95 3.46 -10.16
CA GLY A 92 -0.09 3.68 -9.17
C GLY A 92 -1.47 3.44 -9.73
N VAL A 93 -2.47 3.63 -8.90
CA VAL A 93 -3.87 3.33 -9.19
C VAL A 93 -4.76 4.56 -9.00
N MET A 94 -5.78 4.69 -9.83
CA MET A 94 -6.82 5.71 -9.69
C MET A 94 -7.97 5.16 -8.85
N LEU A 95 -8.34 5.88 -7.79
CA LEU A 95 -9.45 5.50 -6.91
C LEU A 95 -10.82 5.74 -7.56
N GLY A 96 -11.78 4.93 -7.16
CA GLY A 96 -13.17 4.95 -7.64
C GLY A 96 -13.67 3.54 -7.98
N ASP A 97 -14.92 3.43 -8.37
CA ASP A 97 -15.61 2.18 -8.71
C ASP A 97 -15.46 1.12 -7.60
N GLY A 98 -15.70 1.54 -6.35
CA GLY A 98 -15.60 0.69 -5.18
C GLY A 98 -14.20 0.57 -4.56
N LEU A 99 -13.14 1.08 -5.20
CA LEU A 99 -11.80 1.12 -4.63
C LEU A 99 -11.54 2.47 -3.95
N ALA A 100 -11.20 2.42 -2.67
CA ALA A 100 -10.83 3.54 -1.83
C ALA A 100 -9.47 3.35 -1.18
N CYS A 101 -8.92 4.44 -0.61
CA CYS A 101 -7.66 4.42 0.12
C CYS A 101 -7.72 5.35 1.33
N VAL A 102 -7.26 4.86 2.47
CA VAL A 102 -6.84 5.70 3.59
C VAL A 102 -5.35 5.94 3.43
N ASP A 103 -4.96 7.21 3.33
CA ASP A 103 -3.57 7.66 3.20
C ASP A 103 -3.12 8.27 4.54
N LEU A 104 -2.12 7.66 5.14
CA LEU A 104 -1.56 8.05 6.43
C LEU A 104 -0.16 8.62 6.23
N ASP A 105 0.04 9.87 6.60
CA ASP A 105 1.35 10.52 6.56
C ASP A 105 1.93 10.66 7.97
N HIS A 106 3.27 10.52 8.11
CA HIS A 106 4.02 10.60 9.38
C HIS A 106 3.43 9.71 10.48
N CYS A 107 3.11 8.46 10.11
CA CYS A 107 2.38 7.52 10.96
C CYS A 107 3.26 6.53 11.74
N PHE A 108 4.57 6.70 11.72
CA PHE A 108 5.52 5.85 12.45
C PHE A 108 6.23 6.63 13.56
N ASP A 109 6.51 5.94 14.65
CA ASP A 109 7.41 6.41 15.70
C ASP A 109 8.90 6.24 15.31
N ASP A 110 9.81 6.73 16.17
CA ASP A 110 11.27 6.65 15.95
C ASP A 110 11.79 5.21 15.92
N ALA A 111 11.08 4.25 16.49
CA ALA A 111 11.40 2.81 16.44
C ALA A 111 10.85 2.13 15.18
N GLY A 112 10.08 2.84 14.35
CA GLY A 112 9.42 2.33 13.15
C GLY A 112 8.11 1.58 13.41
N GLY A 113 7.55 1.68 14.62
CA GLY A 113 6.22 1.19 14.97
C GLY A 113 5.12 2.16 14.49
N LEU A 114 3.92 1.64 14.23
CA LEU A 114 2.77 2.49 13.93
C LEU A 114 2.34 3.27 15.19
N LEU A 115 2.09 4.56 15.03
CA LEU A 115 1.47 5.39 16.07
C LEU A 115 0.04 4.92 16.38
N PRO A 116 -0.47 5.08 17.65
CA PRO A 116 -1.80 4.59 18.04
C PRO A 116 -2.93 5.06 17.13
N TRP A 117 -2.94 6.33 16.73
CA TRP A 117 -3.95 6.88 15.82
C TRP A 117 -3.91 6.23 14.44
N ALA A 118 -2.72 5.88 13.95
CA ALA A 118 -2.56 5.20 12.66
C ALA A 118 -3.09 3.77 12.70
N SER A 119 -2.81 3.04 13.79
CA SER A 119 -3.38 1.71 14.03
C SER A 119 -4.91 1.77 14.07
N SER A 120 -5.49 2.72 14.81
CA SER A 120 -6.95 2.91 14.86
C SER A 120 -7.56 3.26 13.51
N ALA A 121 -6.88 4.09 12.69
CA ALA A 121 -7.35 4.40 11.34
C ALA A 121 -7.33 3.15 10.42
N ILE A 122 -6.31 2.31 10.51
CA ILE A 122 -6.23 1.05 9.75
C ILE A 122 -7.35 0.08 10.19
N GLU A 123 -7.59 -0.04 11.48
CA GLU A 123 -8.62 -0.91 12.06
C GLU A 123 -10.04 -0.44 11.75
N SER A 124 -10.24 0.86 11.47
CA SER A 124 -11.55 1.45 11.14
C SER A 124 -12.09 1.00 9.78
N VAL A 125 -11.26 0.42 8.92
CA VAL A 125 -11.63 -0.10 7.61
C VAL A 125 -11.31 -1.59 7.49
N LYS A 126 -11.87 -2.26 6.47
CA LYS A 126 -11.53 -3.65 6.15
C LYS A 126 -10.50 -3.69 5.02
N PRO A 127 -9.19 -3.79 5.31
CA PRO A 127 -8.17 -3.67 4.28
C PRO A 127 -8.21 -4.79 3.25
N VAL A 128 -8.10 -4.42 1.98
CA VAL A 128 -7.77 -5.32 0.87
C VAL A 128 -6.26 -5.47 0.77
N PHE A 129 -5.54 -4.35 0.83
CA PHE A 129 -4.09 -4.32 0.77
C PHE A 129 -3.54 -3.13 1.56
N ILE A 130 -2.41 -3.32 2.22
CA ILE A 130 -1.70 -2.28 2.98
C ILE A 130 -0.26 -2.25 2.49
N GLU A 131 0.25 -1.06 2.24
CA GLU A 131 1.63 -0.85 1.83
C GLU A 131 2.27 0.37 2.50
N ARG A 132 3.58 0.39 2.56
CA ARG A 132 4.35 1.58 2.94
C ARG A 132 4.37 2.56 1.76
N SER A 133 4.16 3.85 2.02
CA SER A 133 4.21 4.90 1.00
C SER A 133 5.62 5.07 0.40
N LEU A 134 5.73 5.77 -0.72
CA LEU A 134 7.01 5.98 -1.41
C LEU A 134 8.05 6.71 -0.54
N SER A 135 7.62 7.64 0.32
CA SER A 135 8.51 8.36 1.24
C SER A 135 9.06 7.48 2.36
N GLY A 136 8.42 6.35 2.64
CA GLY A 136 8.73 5.47 3.76
C GLY A 136 8.12 5.91 5.10
N GLY A 137 7.64 7.15 5.22
CA GLY A 137 7.05 7.69 6.46
C GLY A 137 5.53 7.55 6.57
N GLY A 138 4.87 7.03 5.53
CA GLY A 138 3.42 6.88 5.48
C GLY A 138 2.96 5.48 5.09
N VAL A 139 1.64 5.29 5.11
CA VAL A 139 0.96 4.02 4.78
C VAL A 139 -0.26 4.28 3.91
N HIS A 140 -0.41 3.51 2.84
CA HIS A 140 -1.63 3.44 2.06
C HIS A 140 -2.43 2.19 2.45
N VAL A 141 -3.71 2.37 2.80
CA VAL A 141 -4.64 1.29 3.17
C VAL A 141 -5.73 1.23 2.11
N PHE A 142 -5.60 0.31 1.16
CA PHE A 142 -6.62 0.10 0.13
C PHE A 142 -7.76 -0.74 0.70
N HIS A 143 -8.99 -0.31 0.46
CA HIS A 143 -10.20 -0.99 0.92
C HIS A 143 -11.36 -0.80 -0.07
N GLU A 144 -12.41 -1.59 0.10
CA GLU A 144 -13.65 -1.44 -0.68
C GLU A 144 -14.55 -0.40 -0.01
N GLN A 145 -14.95 0.62 -0.77
CA GLN A 145 -15.81 1.70 -0.28
C GLN A 145 -16.50 2.39 -1.44
N GLU A 146 -17.82 2.54 -1.34
CA GLU A 146 -18.56 3.41 -2.24
C GLU A 146 -18.11 4.88 -2.12
N PRO A 147 -18.32 5.69 -3.17
CA PRO A 147 -17.93 7.09 -3.15
C PRO A 147 -18.52 7.85 -1.95
N VAL A 148 -17.64 8.42 -1.13
CA VAL A 148 -18.00 9.25 0.02
C VAL A 148 -17.26 10.58 -0.05
N LYS A 149 -17.73 11.55 0.73
CA LYS A 149 -17.06 12.84 0.83
C LYS A 149 -15.64 12.67 1.39
N TYR A 150 -14.69 13.38 0.81
CA TYR A 150 -13.33 13.48 1.33
C TYR A 150 -13.32 13.90 2.80
N ARG A 151 -12.47 13.24 3.59
CA ARG A 151 -12.22 13.55 4.99
C ARG A 151 -10.73 13.59 5.26
N ARG A 152 -10.33 14.49 6.17
CA ARG A 152 -8.97 14.60 6.68
C ARG A 152 -9.00 14.87 8.18
N ASP A 153 -8.19 14.14 8.93
CA ASP A 153 -7.93 14.37 10.35
C ASP A 153 -6.42 14.57 10.57
N VAL A 154 -6.03 15.41 11.52
CA VAL A 154 -4.65 15.77 11.83
C VAL A 154 -4.31 15.36 13.26
N PHE A 155 -3.12 14.79 13.46
CA PHE A 155 -2.64 14.25 14.73
C PHE A 155 -1.17 14.68 14.96
N GLY A 156 -0.97 15.89 15.50
CA GLY A 156 0.35 16.49 15.58
C GLY A 156 0.95 16.70 14.18
N ASP A 157 2.12 16.14 13.91
CA ASP A 157 2.77 16.17 12.58
C ASP A 157 2.20 15.14 11.60
N GLY A 158 1.37 14.21 12.08
CA GLY A 158 0.74 13.16 11.28
C GLY A 158 -0.65 13.54 10.79
N GLN A 159 -1.09 12.89 9.73
CA GLN A 159 -2.44 13.07 9.18
C GLN A 159 -3.00 11.80 8.57
N VAL A 160 -4.32 11.73 8.53
CA VAL A 160 -5.10 10.69 7.84
C VAL A 160 -6.01 11.36 6.82
N GLU A 161 -5.96 10.88 5.57
CA GLU A 161 -6.85 11.32 4.51
C GLU A 161 -7.63 10.12 3.95
N TRP A 162 -8.96 10.27 3.83
CA TRP A 162 -9.84 9.25 3.24
C TRP A 162 -10.25 9.65 1.84
N PHE A 163 -9.82 8.87 0.86
CA PHE A 163 -10.14 9.05 -0.55
C PHE A 163 -10.93 7.86 -1.08
N SER A 164 -12.03 8.10 -1.76
CA SER A 164 -12.86 7.05 -2.38
C SER A 164 -12.99 7.20 -3.91
N HIS A 165 -12.55 8.31 -4.49
CA HIS A 165 -12.60 8.55 -5.93
C HIS A 165 -11.69 9.71 -6.36
N SER A 166 -11.48 9.85 -7.68
CA SER A 166 -10.80 11.01 -8.31
C SER A 166 -9.40 11.31 -7.77
N ARG A 167 -8.73 10.32 -7.20
CA ARG A 167 -7.38 10.44 -6.62
C ARG A 167 -6.45 9.39 -7.21
N PHE A 168 -5.23 9.78 -7.53
CA PHE A 168 -4.13 8.88 -7.84
C PHE A 168 -3.38 8.52 -6.58
N ILE A 169 -3.13 7.23 -6.36
CA ILE A 169 -2.26 6.72 -5.30
C ILE A 169 -1.04 6.05 -5.93
N ARG A 170 0.13 6.55 -5.59
CA ARG A 170 1.41 5.99 -6.01
C ARG A 170 1.68 4.71 -5.24
N CYS A 171 1.65 3.57 -5.93
CA CYS A 171 1.86 2.27 -5.30
C CYS A 171 3.34 1.88 -5.21
N THR A 172 3.69 1.14 -4.17
CA THR A 172 5.03 0.59 -3.94
C THR A 172 5.03 -0.93 -3.90
N PHE A 173 3.92 -1.54 -3.54
CA PHE A 173 3.76 -2.95 -3.16
C PHE A 173 4.73 -3.41 -2.06
N GLN A 174 5.26 -2.47 -1.26
CA GLN A 174 6.10 -2.76 -0.10
C GLN A 174 5.22 -2.95 1.14
N PRO A 175 5.30 -4.11 1.82
CA PRO A 175 4.51 -4.33 3.04
C PRO A 175 5.01 -3.41 4.16
N ILE A 176 4.11 -3.08 5.09
CA ILE A 176 4.49 -2.58 6.40
C ILE A 176 5.00 -3.75 7.25
N ASP A 177 6.04 -3.51 8.04
CA ASP A 177 6.71 -4.52 8.90
C ASP A 177 5.99 -4.70 10.23
#